data_df0d4149d3fd4fb8f64f7666bda1a9f8
#
_entry.id   df0d4149d3fd4fb8f64f7666bda1a9f8
#
_cell.length_a   1.000
_cell.length_b   1.000
_cell.length_c   1.000
_cell.angle_alpha   90.00
_cell.angle_beta   90.00
_cell.angle_gamma   90.00
#
_symmetry.space_group_name_H-M   'P 1'
#
loop_
_entity.id
_entity.type
_entity.pdbx_description
1 polymer ?
#
loop_
_entity_poly.entity_id
_entity_poly.type
_entity_poly.pdbx_seq_one_letter_code
_entity_poly.pdbx_strand_id
1 'polypeptide(L)'
;MCGIVGYIGNKEAFPILIKGLRRLEYRGYDSAGVALINDNGDLNVYKSKGKVDNLCEYCNDKNISGTVGIAHTRWATHGEPSSRNAHPHYSESKNLAIIHNGIIENYAELKEKLQTKGVHFVSDTDTEVLVQLIEYIKEHKNIDLLTAVQVALYQVIGAYAIAILDKRDTNQIICARKQSPLVVGIGKDEFFLGSDASPIVEYTDKVVYLEDGNIAVIRRGEDLHVVNIHGEDQELAVKTVDIDLGQIEKGGYPHFMLKEIFEQPECLTNCMRGRVNVEADHVTLSALIDYRRQLVNAKRVVIVACGTSWHAGLIGKQIIETLCRIPVEVEYASEFRYRNPVVTKDDVVIAISQSGETADTLAAVQLAKEKGAFIYGICNAIGSSIPRATDTGTYIHVGPEIGVASTKAFTGQVTVLTMFALALSEAKGTVNRDDYLEIVKGLSEIPMKIREVLQTNEKVADLARTFTYAHNFLYLGRGFSYPVALEGALKLKEISYIHAEGYPAAEMKHGPIALIDSDMPVVVIATHNAMYEKVLSNIQEIKARQGRVIALVSKGDDTISKIADEVIELPDVQECLEPLVATIPLQLLAYHVAVCKGKNVDQPRNLAKSVTVE
;
A
#
# COMPACT_ATOMS: atom_id res chain seq x y z
N MET A 1 2.16 9.04 -2.85
CA MET A 1 2.85 8.55 -4.07
C MET A 1 2.22 9.16 -5.31
N CYS A 2 2.99 9.30 -6.40
CA CYS A 2 2.50 9.83 -7.66
C CYS A 2 2.12 8.70 -8.64
N GLY A 3 1.29 9.00 -9.64
CA GLY A 3 0.93 8.08 -10.71
C GLY A 3 1.52 8.50 -12.05
N ILE A 4 2.27 7.61 -12.70
CA ILE A 4 2.78 7.77 -14.07
C ILE A 4 1.91 6.98 -15.03
N VAL A 5 1.51 7.59 -16.15
CA VAL A 5 0.92 6.93 -17.31
C VAL A 5 1.60 7.44 -18.56
N GLY A 6 1.88 6.55 -19.51
CA GLY A 6 2.37 6.91 -20.84
C GLY A 6 1.72 6.05 -21.92
N TYR A 7 1.65 6.60 -23.12
CA TYR A 7 1.13 5.91 -24.30
C TYR A 7 1.86 6.34 -25.55
N ILE A 8 2.19 5.38 -26.38
CA ILE A 8 2.65 5.58 -27.75
C ILE A 8 2.03 4.50 -28.63
N GLY A 9 1.34 4.92 -29.68
CA GLY A 9 0.64 3.98 -30.56
C GLY A 9 -0.09 4.71 -31.69
N ASN A 10 -1.21 4.12 -32.14
CA ASN A 10 -1.99 4.63 -33.27
C ASN A 10 -3.32 5.25 -32.85
N LYS A 11 -3.64 5.24 -31.53
CA LYS A 11 -4.88 5.81 -30.99
C LYS A 11 -4.62 7.20 -30.39
N GLU A 12 -5.67 7.98 -30.21
CA GLU A 12 -5.59 9.23 -29.43
C GLU A 12 -5.10 8.94 -28.01
N ALA A 13 -3.99 9.59 -27.62
CA ALA A 13 -3.32 9.34 -26.35
C ALA A 13 -4.12 9.89 -25.16
N PHE A 14 -4.74 11.08 -25.30
CA PHE A 14 -5.40 11.77 -24.18
C PHE A 14 -6.45 10.92 -23.46
N PRO A 15 -7.42 10.24 -24.13
CA PRO A 15 -8.41 9.42 -23.44
C PRO A 15 -7.77 8.25 -22.68
N ILE A 16 -6.73 7.62 -23.23
CA ILE A 16 -5.99 6.51 -22.60
C ILE A 16 -5.27 7.00 -21.37
N LEU A 17 -4.57 8.12 -21.48
CA LEU A 17 -3.81 8.73 -20.38
C LEU A 17 -4.73 9.15 -19.23
N ILE A 18 -5.83 9.82 -19.52
CA ILE A 18 -6.81 10.25 -18.51
C ILE A 18 -7.45 9.06 -17.80
N LYS A 19 -7.83 8.02 -18.54
CA LYS A 19 -8.39 6.80 -17.95
C LYS A 19 -7.37 6.11 -17.04
N GLY A 20 -6.12 6.05 -17.48
CA GLY A 20 -5.01 5.51 -16.69
C GLY A 20 -4.75 6.34 -15.42
N LEU A 21 -4.75 7.69 -15.52
CA LEU A 21 -4.61 8.55 -14.36
C LEU A 21 -5.73 8.38 -13.33
N ARG A 22 -6.99 8.23 -13.77
CA ARG A 22 -8.12 7.97 -12.87
C ARG A 22 -7.94 6.67 -12.09
N ARG A 23 -7.34 5.64 -12.70
CA ARG A 23 -7.00 4.38 -12.03
C ARG A 23 -5.84 4.51 -11.06
N LEU A 24 -4.96 5.51 -11.24
CA LEU A 24 -3.83 5.78 -10.35
C LEU A 24 -4.09 6.93 -9.37
N GLU A 25 -5.27 7.56 -9.38
CA GLU A 25 -5.58 8.72 -8.55
C GLU A 25 -5.48 8.42 -7.04
N TYR A 26 -5.69 7.15 -6.64
CA TYR A 26 -5.47 6.71 -5.26
C TYR A 26 -4.00 6.87 -4.79
N ARG A 27 -3.06 6.98 -5.74
CA ARG A 27 -1.63 7.21 -5.44
C ARG A 27 -1.31 8.67 -5.14
N GLY A 28 -1.99 9.62 -5.81
CA GLY A 28 -1.76 11.05 -5.63
C GLY A 28 -2.85 11.85 -6.33
N TYR A 29 -3.30 12.94 -5.70
CA TYR A 29 -4.44 13.73 -6.16
C TYR A 29 -4.31 15.23 -5.85
N ASP A 30 -3.09 15.70 -5.57
CA ASP A 30 -2.81 17.12 -5.27
C ASP A 30 -2.77 17.98 -6.53
N SER A 31 -2.33 17.39 -7.62
CA SER A 31 -2.35 17.98 -8.94
C SER A 31 -2.22 16.90 -10.02
N ALA A 32 -2.65 17.22 -11.23
CA ALA A 32 -2.56 16.34 -12.39
C ALA A 32 -2.08 17.12 -13.62
N GLY A 33 -1.50 16.40 -14.59
CA GLY A 33 -1.15 17.00 -15.86
C GLY A 33 -0.80 15.98 -16.93
N VAL A 34 -0.75 16.46 -18.17
CA VAL A 34 -0.51 15.68 -19.38
C VAL A 34 0.41 16.44 -20.33
N ALA A 35 1.31 15.73 -20.98
CA ALA A 35 2.07 16.20 -22.14
C ALA A 35 1.72 15.33 -23.36
N LEU A 36 1.41 15.97 -24.48
CA LEU A 36 1.03 15.33 -25.72
C LEU A 36 1.87 15.87 -26.88
N ILE A 37 2.27 15.00 -27.79
CA ILE A 37 2.84 15.40 -29.06
C ILE A 37 1.75 15.22 -30.12
N ASN A 38 1.34 16.32 -30.75
CA ASN A 38 0.34 16.32 -31.78
C ASN A 38 0.91 15.94 -33.16
N ASP A 39 0.05 15.77 -34.16
CA ASP A 39 0.47 15.41 -35.54
C ASP A 39 1.33 16.47 -36.23
N ASN A 40 1.30 17.73 -35.74
CA ASN A 40 2.16 18.81 -36.22
C ASN A 40 3.55 18.79 -35.57
N GLY A 41 3.80 17.87 -34.62
CA GLY A 41 5.01 17.80 -33.84
C GLY A 41 5.08 18.81 -32.69
N ASP A 42 3.94 19.44 -32.31
CA ASP A 42 3.94 20.35 -31.17
C ASP A 42 3.80 19.57 -29.86
N LEU A 43 4.63 19.93 -28.89
CA LEU A 43 4.58 19.41 -27.53
C LEU A 43 3.67 20.32 -26.67
N ASN A 44 2.48 19.83 -26.35
CA ASN A 44 1.48 20.53 -25.53
C ASN A 44 1.49 19.97 -24.11
N VAL A 45 1.62 20.83 -23.10
CA VAL A 45 1.55 20.45 -21.70
C VAL A 45 0.42 21.19 -21.00
N TYR A 46 -0.46 20.42 -20.35
CA TYR A 46 -1.61 20.94 -19.59
C TYR A 46 -1.52 20.44 -18.15
N LYS A 47 -1.69 21.34 -17.20
CA LYS A 47 -1.53 21.06 -15.76
C LYS A 47 -2.61 21.75 -14.95
N SER A 48 -3.15 21.03 -13.95
CA SER A 48 -4.15 21.58 -13.03
C SER A 48 -3.84 21.16 -11.60
N LYS A 49 -4.10 22.06 -10.65
CA LYS A 49 -4.16 21.71 -9.23
C LYS A 49 -5.44 20.91 -8.98
N GLY A 50 -5.37 19.87 -8.12
CA GLY A 50 -6.48 19.01 -7.75
C GLY A 50 -6.52 17.71 -8.55
N LYS A 51 -7.68 17.10 -8.62
CA LYS A 51 -7.93 15.78 -9.19
C LYS A 51 -7.86 15.74 -10.71
N VAL A 52 -7.88 14.54 -11.28
CA VAL A 52 -7.88 14.31 -12.74
C VAL A 52 -9.08 14.98 -13.42
N ASP A 53 -10.23 15.06 -12.76
CA ASP A 53 -11.41 15.75 -13.32
C ASP A 53 -11.17 17.25 -13.50
N ASN A 54 -10.44 17.92 -12.59
CA ASN A 54 -10.04 19.32 -12.77
C ASN A 54 -9.12 19.50 -13.99
N LEU A 55 -8.23 18.54 -14.25
CA LEU A 55 -7.42 18.55 -15.46
C LEU A 55 -8.28 18.37 -16.72
N CYS A 56 -9.28 17.48 -16.70
CA CYS A 56 -10.20 17.29 -17.81
C CYS A 56 -10.98 18.58 -18.12
N GLU A 57 -11.53 19.22 -17.10
CA GLU A 57 -12.25 20.50 -17.25
C GLU A 57 -11.34 21.60 -17.85
N TYR A 58 -10.09 21.69 -17.37
CA TYR A 58 -9.09 22.62 -17.90
C TYR A 58 -8.74 22.35 -19.36
N CYS A 59 -8.83 21.09 -19.81
CA CYS A 59 -8.48 20.69 -21.17
C CYS A 59 -9.62 20.77 -22.19
N ASN A 60 -10.87 21.07 -21.78
CA ASN A 60 -12.06 21.06 -22.65
C ASN A 60 -11.94 21.94 -23.89
N ASP A 61 -11.21 23.06 -23.81
CA ASP A 61 -11.03 24.03 -24.91
C ASP A 61 -9.59 24.00 -25.51
N LYS A 62 -8.80 23.00 -25.18
CA LYS A 62 -7.39 22.87 -25.58
C LYS A 62 -7.19 21.86 -26.70
N ASN A 63 -6.06 21.99 -27.42
CA ASN A 63 -5.64 20.98 -28.38
C ASN A 63 -5.07 19.77 -27.63
N ILE A 64 -5.89 18.71 -27.51
CA ILE A 64 -5.54 17.46 -26.86
C ILE A 64 -5.26 16.33 -27.85
N SER A 65 -5.12 16.64 -29.16
CA SER A 65 -4.80 15.66 -30.18
C SER A 65 -3.36 15.13 -30.01
N GLY A 66 -3.15 13.91 -30.46
CA GLY A 66 -1.84 13.27 -30.49
C GLY A 66 -1.88 11.82 -30.11
N THR A 67 -0.95 11.06 -30.64
CA THR A 67 -0.84 9.60 -30.47
C THR A 67 0.32 9.20 -29.57
N VAL A 68 1.06 10.18 -29.04
CA VAL A 68 2.14 10.00 -28.07
C VAL A 68 1.94 10.96 -26.92
N GLY A 69 2.03 10.45 -25.70
CA GLY A 69 1.89 11.30 -24.51
C GLY A 69 2.30 10.64 -23.21
N ILE A 70 2.53 11.48 -22.22
CA ILE A 70 2.81 11.11 -20.83
C ILE A 70 1.91 11.92 -19.90
N ALA A 71 1.48 11.34 -18.81
CA ALA A 71 0.58 11.98 -17.84
C ALA A 71 0.93 11.58 -16.42
N HIS A 72 0.55 12.42 -15.48
CA HIS A 72 0.97 12.30 -14.10
C HIS A 72 -0.10 12.78 -13.12
N THR A 73 -0.27 12.05 -12.00
CA THR A 73 -0.93 12.54 -10.79
C THR A 73 0.10 12.69 -9.69
N ARG A 74 0.11 13.85 -9.02
CA ARG A 74 1.13 14.23 -8.06
C ARG A 74 0.65 14.11 -6.63
N TRP A 75 1.52 13.57 -5.79
CA TRP A 75 1.56 13.76 -4.35
C TRP A 75 2.76 14.64 -4.02
N ALA A 76 2.52 15.83 -3.48
CA ALA A 76 3.57 16.84 -3.31
C ALA A 76 4.60 16.42 -2.26
N THR A 77 5.88 16.37 -2.67
CA THR A 77 7.06 16.20 -1.81
C THR A 77 7.89 17.49 -1.75
N HIS A 78 8.17 18.09 -2.91
CA HIS A 78 8.91 19.35 -3.06
C HIS A 78 8.04 20.40 -3.74
N GLY A 79 7.87 21.57 -3.10
CA GLY A 79 6.98 22.63 -3.55
C GLY A 79 5.50 22.35 -3.31
N GLU A 80 4.75 23.39 -2.96
CA GLU A 80 3.30 23.31 -2.65
C GLU A 80 2.46 22.77 -3.82
N PRO A 81 1.29 22.16 -3.54
CA PRO A 81 0.33 21.77 -4.58
C PRO A 81 -0.15 22.99 -5.38
N SER A 82 0.30 23.13 -6.62
CA SER A 82 -0.05 24.20 -7.54
C SER A 82 0.10 23.74 -8.99
N SER A 83 -0.52 24.43 -9.94
CA SER A 83 -0.33 24.14 -11.37
C SER A 83 1.11 24.36 -11.81
N ARG A 84 1.86 25.27 -11.17
CA ARG A 84 3.29 25.53 -11.43
C ARG A 84 4.13 24.31 -11.11
N ASN A 85 3.90 23.69 -9.96
CA ASN A 85 4.65 22.55 -9.43
C ASN A 85 4.08 21.20 -9.88
N ALA A 86 2.96 21.17 -10.61
CA ALA A 86 2.40 19.95 -11.20
C ALA A 86 3.29 19.45 -12.34
N HIS A 87 3.33 18.13 -12.54
CA HIS A 87 3.96 17.49 -13.70
C HIS A 87 2.98 17.42 -14.88
N PRO A 88 3.48 17.34 -16.12
CA PRO A 88 4.88 17.32 -16.58
C PRO A 88 5.60 18.67 -16.44
N HIS A 89 6.94 18.63 -16.31
CA HIS A 89 7.80 19.82 -16.39
C HIS A 89 8.46 19.95 -17.76
N TYR A 90 8.53 21.18 -18.26
CA TYR A 90 9.29 21.50 -19.46
C TYR A 90 10.75 21.77 -19.16
N SER A 91 11.62 21.47 -20.15
CA SER A 91 12.94 22.14 -20.26
C SER A 91 12.79 23.62 -20.63
N GLU A 92 13.84 24.42 -20.46
CA GLU A 92 13.84 25.88 -20.74
C GLU A 92 13.46 26.18 -22.18
N SER A 93 13.95 25.40 -23.15
CA SER A 93 13.62 25.55 -24.57
C SER A 93 12.20 25.05 -24.92
N LYS A 94 11.53 24.33 -23.99
CA LYS A 94 10.26 23.62 -24.19
C LYS A 94 10.32 22.50 -25.24
N ASN A 95 11.50 21.97 -25.51
CA ASN A 95 11.66 20.83 -26.40
C ASN A 95 11.48 19.49 -25.67
N LEU A 96 11.78 19.44 -24.36
CA LEU A 96 11.60 18.26 -23.53
C LEU A 96 10.44 18.44 -22.54
N ALA A 97 9.69 17.36 -22.28
CA ALA A 97 8.76 17.27 -21.17
C ALA A 97 9.03 16.00 -20.36
N ILE A 98 9.04 16.12 -19.04
CA ILE A 98 9.31 15.01 -18.11
C ILE A 98 8.24 14.87 -17.05
N ILE A 99 7.94 13.62 -16.68
CA ILE A 99 7.22 13.26 -15.46
C ILE A 99 8.14 12.42 -14.57
N HIS A 100 7.95 12.48 -13.25
CA HIS A 100 8.84 11.84 -12.29
C HIS A 100 8.09 11.42 -11.03
N ASN A 101 8.33 10.19 -10.60
CA ASN A 101 8.03 9.66 -9.28
C ASN A 101 9.33 9.41 -8.54
N GLY A 102 9.49 9.94 -7.36
CA GLY A 102 10.70 9.79 -6.56
C GLY A 102 11.14 11.11 -5.93
N ILE A 103 12.38 11.12 -5.45
CA ILE A 103 13.06 12.29 -4.91
C ILE A 103 14.50 12.29 -5.40
N ILE A 104 14.95 13.42 -5.94
CA ILE A 104 16.34 13.66 -6.30
C ILE A 104 17.01 14.39 -5.13
N GLU A 105 17.72 13.66 -4.29
CA GLU A 105 18.26 14.16 -3.03
C GLU A 105 19.29 15.29 -3.23
N ASN A 106 20.12 15.18 -4.27
CA ASN A 106 21.14 16.20 -4.58
C ASN A 106 20.63 17.31 -5.54
N TYR A 107 19.29 17.49 -5.66
CA TYR A 107 18.72 18.48 -6.60
C TYR A 107 19.21 19.91 -6.34
N ALA A 108 19.43 20.30 -5.09
CA ALA A 108 19.86 21.65 -4.73
C ALA A 108 21.27 21.97 -5.31
N GLU A 109 22.20 21.03 -5.20
CA GLU A 109 23.55 21.15 -5.77
C GLU A 109 23.50 21.21 -7.29
N LEU A 110 22.70 20.33 -7.91
CA LEU A 110 22.52 20.32 -9.38
C LEU A 110 21.88 21.61 -9.88
N LYS A 111 20.90 22.15 -9.17
CA LYS A 111 20.24 23.42 -9.46
C LYS A 111 21.22 24.58 -9.43
N GLU A 112 22.01 24.69 -8.38
CA GLU A 112 23.04 25.74 -8.25
C GLU A 112 24.04 25.68 -9.42
N LYS A 113 24.54 24.48 -9.74
CA LYS A 113 25.46 24.30 -10.89
C LYS A 113 24.83 24.74 -12.22
N LEU A 114 23.56 24.43 -12.45
CA LEU A 114 22.85 24.83 -13.67
C LEU A 114 22.59 26.34 -13.71
N GLN A 115 22.25 26.95 -12.57
CA GLN A 115 22.08 28.40 -12.47
C GLN A 115 23.39 29.17 -12.79
N THR A 116 24.54 28.66 -12.35
CA THR A 116 25.86 29.25 -12.75
C THR A 116 26.14 29.15 -14.25
N LYS A 117 25.42 28.26 -14.96
CA LYS A 117 25.48 28.10 -16.43
C LYS A 117 24.40 28.90 -17.17
N GLY A 118 23.61 29.70 -16.45
CA GLY A 118 22.57 30.55 -17.02
C GLY A 118 21.21 29.89 -17.20
N VAL A 119 20.97 28.69 -16.66
CA VAL A 119 19.66 27.98 -16.73
C VAL A 119 18.70 28.61 -15.73
N HIS A 120 17.47 28.89 -16.17
CA HIS A 120 16.41 29.45 -15.33
C HIS A 120 15.39 28.38 -14.91
N PHE A 121 14.84 28.54 -13.72
CA PHE A 121 13.88 27.61 -13.12
C PHE A 121 12.56 28.33 -12.84
N VAL A 122 11.46 27.66 -13.14
CA VAL A 122 10.10 28.19 -12.97
C VAL A 122 9.42 27.58 -11.74
N SER A 123 9.71 26.31 -11.45
CA SER A 123 9.07 25.57 -10.33
C SER A 123 10.02 25.40 -9.14
N ASP A 124 9.45 24.87 -8.06
CA ASP A 124 10.17 24.54 -6.82
C ASP A 124 10.55 23.05 -6.76
N THR A 125 10.32 22.29 -7.85
CA THR A 125 10.45 20.83 -7.87
C THR A 125 11.86 20.39 -8.24
N ASP A 126 12.29 19.28 -7.68
CA ASP A 126 13.49 18.53 -8.06
C ASP A 126 13.40 17.98 -9.50
N THR A 127 12.20 17.69 -9.97
CA THR A 127 11.94 17.19 -11.33
C THR A 127 12.29 18.20 -12.41
N GLU A 128 12.03 19.49 -12.21
CA GLU A 128 12.46 20.51 -13.16
C GLU A 128 13.99 20.55 -13.26
N VAL A 129 14.70 20.36 -12.14
CA VAL A 129 16.17 20.30 -12.15
C VAL A 129 16.65 19.17 -13.05
N LEU A 130 16.00 18.01 -13.01
CA LEU A 130 16.37 16.88 -13.85
C LEU A 130 16.18 17.15 -15.34
N VAL A 131 15.02 17.71 -15.76
CA VAL A 131 14.81 17.98 -17.20
C VAL A 131 15.74 19.05 -17.72
N GLN A 132 16.06 20.08 -16.90
CA GLN A 132 17.05 21.10 -17.26
C GLN A 132 18.45 20.50 -17.39
N LEU A 133 18.82 19.58 -16.50
CA LEU A 133 20.11 18.87 -16.56
C LEU A 133 20.22 18.04 -17.85
N ILE A 134 19.17 17.29 -18.20
CA ILE A 134 19.14 16.46 -19.41
C ILE A 134 19.26 17.34 -20.66
N GLU A 135 18.49 18.43 -20.74
CA GLU A 135 18.57 19.35 -21.87
C GLU A 135 19.95 20.00 -21.97
N TYR A 136 20.50 20.52 -20.85
CA TYR A 136 21.82 21.12 -20.81
C TYR A 136 22.89 20.15 -21.35
N ILE A 137 22.87 18.89 -20.89
CA ILE A 137 23.81 17.87 -21.35
C ILE A 137 23.64 17.58 -22.86
N LYS A 138 22.39 17.41 -23.30
CA LYS A 138 22.04 17.09 -24.68
C LYS A 138 22.55 18.17 -25.66
N GLU A 139 22.24 19.43 -25.37
CA GLU A 139 22.60 20.55 -26.22
C GLU A 139 24.13 20.84 -26.24
N HIS A 140 24.75 20.87 -25.05
CA HIS A 140 26.17 21.21 -24.95
C HIS A 140 27.12 20.14 -25.47
N LYS A 141 26.71 18.87 -25.38
CA LYS A 141 27.49 17.73 -25.88
C LYS A 141 27.09 17.31 -27.28
N ASN A 142 25.98 17.86 -27.81
CA ASN A 142 25.38 17.48 -29.10
C ASN A 142 25.20 15.96 -29.24
N ILE A 143 24.54 15.37 -28.27
CA ILE A 143 24.27 13.92 -28.17
C ILE A 143 22.77 13.63 -28.24
N ASP A 144 22.42 12.38 -28.53
CA ASP A 144 21.02 11.93 -28.52
C ASP A 144 20.39 11.95 -27.13
N LEU A 145 19.05 11.81 -27.06
CA LEU A 145 18.32 11.89 -25.80
C LEU A 145 18.66 10.74 -24.86
N LEU A 146 18.83 9.50 -25.36
CA LEU A 146 19.17 8.34 -24.54
C LEU A 146 20.51 8.56 -23.82
N THR A 147 21.53 8.94 -24.56
CA THR A 147 22.86 9.23 -24.00
C THR A 147 22.81 10.40 -23.01
N ALA A 148 22.02 11.44 -23.30
CA ALA A 148 21.86 12.57 -22.39
C ALA A 148 21.18 12.15 -21.06
N VAL A 149 20.16 11.30 -21.12
CA VAL A 149 19.50 10.72 -19.95
C VAL A 149 20.48 9.87 -19.14
N GLN A 150 21.25 8.99 -19.75
CA GLN A 150 22.27 8.19 -19.07
C GLN A 150 23.28 9.06 -18.31
N VAL A 151 23.83 10.07 -18.98
CA VAL A 151 24.81 11.00 -18.37
C VAL A 151 24.20 11.83 -17.25
N ALA A 152 22.93 12.22 -17.36
CA ALA A 152 22.22 12.94 -16.31
C ALA A 152 21.95 12.04 -15.09
N LEU A 153 21.41 10.84 -15.31
CA LEU A 153 21.06 9.91 -14.24
C LEU A 153 22.29 9.37 -13.49
N TYR A 154 23.45 9.35 -14.12
CA TYR A 154 24.71 9.03 -13.45
C TYR A 154 25.10 10.07 -12.38
N GLN A 155 24.63 11.31 -12.51
CA GLN A 155 24.89 12.40 -11.55
C GLN A 155 23.82 12.50 -10.47
N VAL A 156 22.69 11.78 -10.62
CA VAL A 156 21.54 11.85 -9.70
C VAL A 156 21.73 10.90 -8.52
N ILE A 157 21.55 11.44 -7.32
CA ILE A 157 21.43 10.67 -6.08
C ILE A 157 19.96 10.67 -5.68
N GLY A 158 19.41 9.48 -5.38
CA GLY A 158 18.02 9.31 -4.95
C GLY A 158 17.23 8.30 -5.78
N ALA A 159 15.91 8.27 -5.56
CA ALA A 159 14.97 7.38 -6.22
C ALA A 159 14.26 8.09 -7.38
N TYR A 160 14.07 7.38 -8.49
CA TYR A 160 13.32 7.91 -9.63
C TYR A 160 12.60 6.82 -10.45
N ALA A 161 11.43 7.18 -10.94
CA ALA A 161 10.81 6.61 -12.14
C ALA A 161 10.43 7.80 -13.03
N ILE A 162 10.97 7.87 -14.24
CA ILE A 162 10.78 8.99 -15.16
C ILE A 162 10.26 8.54 -16.51
N ALA A 163 9.51 9.42 -17.18
CA ALA A 163 9.22 9.31 -18.59
C ALA A 163 9.40 10.67 -19.26
N ILE A 164 10.03 10.68 -20.44
CA ILE A 164 10.47 11.88 -21.15
C ILE A 164 9.99 11.83 -22.59
N LEU A 165 9.48 12.97 -23.06
CA LEU A 165 9.19 13.27 -24.47
C LEU A 165 10.17 14.30 -25.00
N ASP A 166 10.58 14.15 -26.27
CA ASP A 166 11.33 15.16 -27.02
C ASP A 166 10.51 15.60 -28.24
N LYS A 167 10.19 16.89 -28.34
CA LYS A 167 9.50 17.48 -29.49
C LYS A 167 10.18 17.20 -30.83
N ARG A 168 11.48 16.99 -30.82
CA ARG A 168 12.31 16.74 -32.01
C ARG A 168 12.35 15.26 -32.44
N ASP A 169 11.89 14.35 -31.58
CA ASP A 169 11.70 12.92 -31.87
C ASP A 169 10.32 12.48 -31.41
N THR A 170 9.32 12.71 -32.26
CA THR A 170 7.90 12.54 -31.93
C THR A 170 7.47 11.07 -31.87
N ASN A 171 8.36 10.13 -32.21
CA ASN A 171 8.07 8.68 -32.24
C ASN A 171 8.74 7.92 -31.09
N GLN A 172 9.07 8.60 -29.99
CA GLN A 172 9.81 8.00 -28.89
C GLN A 172 9.30 8.45 -27.53
N ILE A 173 9.30 7.51 -26.58
CA ILE A 173 9.28 7.78 -25.14
C ILE A 173 10.53 7.14 -24.55
N ILE A 174 11.32 7.87 -23.77
CA ILE A 174 12.38 7.30 -22.93
C ILE A 174 11.88 7.27 -21.50
N CYS A 175 12.02 6.13 -20.84
CA CYS A 175 11.70 5.99 -19.43
C CYS A 175 12.83 5.27 -18.69
N ALA A 176 13.02 5.62 -17.42
CA ALA A 176 14.07 5.04 -16.58
C ALA A 176 13.59 4.84 -15.15
N ARG A 177 14.21 3.88 -14.46
CA ARG A 177 13.82 3.52 -13.10
C ARG A 177 15.02 3.30 -12.18
N LYS A 178 14.89 3.77 -10.93
CA LYS A 178 15.70 3.38 -9.77
C LYS A 178 14.84 3.51 -8.51
N GLN A 179 14.57 2.41 -7.82
CA GLN A 179 13.77 2.29 -6.58
C GLN A 179 12.25 2.60 -6.73
N SER A 180 11.84 3.57 -7.53
CA SER A 180 10.41 3.84 -7.79
C SER A 180 9.86 2.90 -8.87
N PRO A 181 8.63 2.34 -8.73
CA PRO A 181 8.11 1.35 -9.67
C PRO A 181 7.76 1.93 -11.04
N LEU A 182 8.05 1.17 -12.10
CA LEU A 182 7.72 1.49 -13.48
C LEU A 182 7.52 0.22 -14.31
N VAL A 183 6.42 0.18 -15.05
CA VAL A 183 5.98 -0.98 -15.84
C VAL A 183 5.71 -0.54 -17.28
N VAL A 184 6.19 -1.31 -18.24
CA VAL A 184 5.90 -1.13 -19.66
C VAL A 184 4.95 -2.24 -20.14
N GLY A 185 3.79 -1.88 -20.68
CA GLY A 185 2.85 -2.78 -21.32
C GLY A 185 3.15 -2.90 -22.81
N ILE A 186 3.16 -4.12 -23.34
CA ILE A 186 3.41 -4.43 -24.74
C ILE A 186 2.09 -4.78 -25.41
N GLY A 187 1.55 -3.84 -26.21
CA GLY A 187 0.36 -4.04 -27.03
C GLY A 187 0.69 -4.44 -28.46
N LYS A 188 -0.32 -4.48 -29.31
CA LYS A 188 -0.13 -4.69 -30.75
C LYS A 188 0.14 -3.35 -31.43
N ASP A 189 1.38 -3.13 -31.86
CA ASP A 189 1.85 -1.89 -32.48
C ASP A 189 1.68 -0.65 -31.57
N GLU A 190 1.64 -0.86 -30.27
CA GLU A 190 1.49 0.20 -29.27
C GLU A 190 2.12 -0.21 -27.93
N PHE A 191 2.55 0.79 -27.14
CA PHE A 191 3.09 0.58 -25.80
C PHE A 191 2.37 1.46 -24.78
N PHE A 192 2.32 0.95 -23.57
CA PHE A 192 1.76 1.62 -22.41
C PHE A 192 2.80 1.71 -21.30
N LEU A 193 2.75 2.76 -20.53
CA LEU A 193 3.62 2.95 -19.38
C LEU A 193 2.75 3.21 -18.15
N GLY A 194 3.11 2.64 -17.01
CA GLY A 194 2.42 2.85 -15.75
C GLY A 194 3.32 2.71 -14.52
N SER A 195 2.96 3.39 -13.43
CA SER A 195 3.59 3.16 -12.12
C SER A 195 3.25 1.77 -11.56
N ASP A 196 2.14 1.19 -12.00
CA ASP A 196 1.75 -0.20 -11.80
C ASP A 196 0.97 -0.70 -13.03
N ALA A 197 0.51 -1.94 -13.00
CA ALA A 197 -0.19 -2.53 -14.13
C ALA A 197 -1.66 -2.07 -14.29
N SER A 198 -2.27 -1.40 -13.30
CA SER A 198 -3.72 -1.05 -13.33
C SER A 198 -4.13 -0.21 -14.55
N PRO A 199 -3.37 0.80 -15.02
CA PRO A 199 -3.72 1.54 -16.22
C PRO A 199 -3.54 0.75 -17.51
N ILE A 200 -2.80 -0.36 -17.48
CA ILE A 200 -2.33 -1.12 -18.65
C ILE A 200 -3.23 -2.31 -18.95
N VAL A 201 -3.75 -3.00 -17.94
CA VAL A 201 -4.42 -4.32 -18.05
C VAL A 201 -5.65 -4.35 -18.95
N GLU A 202 -6.27 -3.22 -19.24
CA GLU A 202 -7.39 -3.13 -20.19
C GLU A 202 -6.93 -3.31 -21.65
N TYR A 203 -5.68 -2.98 -21.92
CA TYR A 203 -5.14 -2.91 -23.28
C TYR A 203 -4.23 -4.10 -23.61
N THR A 204 -3.50 -4.59 -22.61
CA THR A 204 -2.61 -5.75 -22.75
C THR A 204 -2.35 -6.42 -21.40
N ASP A 205 -2.21 -7.72 -21.41
CA ASP A 205 -1.79 -8.55 -20.28
C ASP A 205 -0.27 -8.77 -20.23
N LYS A 206 0.47 -8.37 -21.29
CA LYS A 206 1.92 -8.52 -21.38
C LYS A 206 2.64 -7.29 -20.85
N VAL A 207 3.41 -7.46 -19.80
CA VAL A 207 4.14 -6.37 -19.18
C VAL A 207 5.61 -6.72 -18.92
N VAL A 208 6.44 -5.68 -18.91
CA VAL A 208 7.84 -5.72 -18.45
C VAL A 208 7.97 -4.80 -17.24
N TYR A 209 8.37 -5.36 -16.12
CA TYR A 209 8.76 -4.58 -14.95
C TYR A 209 10.23 -4.19 -15.09
N LEU A 210 10.51 -2.90 -15.19
CA LEU A 210 11.90 -2.45 -15.27
C LEU A 210 12.63 -2.73 -13.96
N GLU A 211 13.89 -3.08 -14.05
CA GLU A 211 14.79 -3.24 -12.90
C GLU A 211 15.51 -1.92 -12.58
N ASP A 212 16.12 -1.83 -11.39
CA ASP A 212 16.84 -0.63 -10.98
C ASP A 212 18.05 -0.36 -11.89
N GLY A 213 18.14 0.88 -12.36
CA GLY A 213 19.14 1.31 -13.32
C GLY A 213 18.81 1.04 -14.79
N ASN A 214 17.63 0.44 -15.07
CA ASN A 214 17.19 0.22 -16.44
C ASN A 214 16.61 1.51 -17.06
N ILE A 215 16.90 1.69 -18.35
CA ILE A 215 16.35 2.73 -19.21
C ILE A 215 15.70 2.05 -20.40
N ALA A 216 14.42 2.25 -20.60
CA ALA A 216 13.70 1.73 -21.75
C ALA A 216 13.50 2.81 -22.81
N VAL A 217 13.80 2.45 -24.04
CA VAL A 217 13.53 3.24 -25.24
C VAL A 217 12.33 2.62 -25.94
N ILE A 218 11.23 3.33 -25.96
CA ILE A 218 9.96 2.88 -26.51
C ILE A 218 9.71 3.64 -27.79
N ARG A 219 9.69 2.91 -28.93
CA ARG A 219 9.42 3.48 -30.26
C ARG A 219 8.25 2.77 -30.91
N ARG A 220 7.42 3.54 -31.60
CA ARG A 220 6.32 2.97 -32.36
C ARG A 220 6.86 2.11 -33.52
N GLY A 221 6.34 0.87 -33.62
CA GLY A 221 6.70 -0.04 -34.71
C GLY A 221 8.04 -0.74 -34.54
N GLU A 222 8.71 -0.54 -33.40
CA GLU A 222 9.94 -1.25 -33.04
C GLU A 222 9.71 -2.12 -31.80
N ASP A 223 10.58 -3.08 -31.56
CA ASP A 223 10.57 -3.86 -30.31
C ASP A 223 11.02 -3.01 -29.13
N LEU A 224 10.56 -3.36 -27.93
CA LEU A 224 10.99 -2.68 -26.71
C LEU A 224 12.49 -2.90 -26.51
N HIS A 225 13.22 -1.80 -26.43
CA HIS A 225 14.67 -1.81 -26.21
C HIS A 225 14.96 -1.31 -24.78
N VAL A 226 15.69 -2.10 -24.00
CA VAL A 226 16.08 -1.74 -22.63
C VAL A 226 17.58 -1.85 -22.47
N VAL A 227 18.18 -0.79 -21.96
CA VAL A 227 19.59 -0.73 -21.60
C VAL A 227 19.76 -0.35 -20.12
N ASN A 228 20.89 -0.65 -19.54
CA ASN A 228 21.22 -0.11 -18.22
C ASN A 228 21.85 1.30 -18.33
N ILE A 229 22.13 1.92 -17.18
CA ILE A 229 22.75 3.25 -17.11
C ILE A 229 24.14 3.33 -17.78
N HIS A 230 24.78 2.18 -18.00
CA HIS A 230 26.09 2.07 -18.69
C HIS A 230 25.95 1.83 -20.20
N GLY A 231 24.72 1.70 -20.73
CA GLY A 231 24.45 1.46 -22.14
C GLY A 231 24.50 -0.03 -22.55
N GLU A 232 24.50 -0.94 -21.59
CA GLU A 232 24.49 -2.38 -21.87
C GLU A 232 23.06 -2.88 -22.04
N ASP A 233 22.82 -3.65 -23.12
CA ASP A 233 21.52 -4.26 -23.38
C ASP A 233 21.08 -5.19 -22.23
N GLN A 234 19.79 -5.12 -21.89
CA GLN A 234 19.20 -5.92 -20.83
C GLN A 234 18.22 -6.95 -21.40
N GLU A 235 18.28 -8.15 -20.86
CA GLU A 235 17.33 -9.21 -21.22
C GLU A 235 15.93 -8.91 -20.64
N LEU A 236 14.88 -9.02 -21.48
CA LEU A 236 13.52 -8.66 -21.11
C LEU A 236 12.74 -9.86 -20.58
N ALA A 237 12.32 -9.79 -19.33
CA ALA A 237 11.38 -10.73 -18.73
C ALA A 237 9.93 -10.25 -18.94
N VAL A 238 9.30 -10.67 -20.05
CA VAL A 238 7.87 -10.40 -20.27
C VAL A 238 7.05 -11.27 -19.33
N LYS A 239 6.17 -10.65 -18.54
CA LYS A 239 5.24 -11.31 -17.62
C LYS A 239 3.81 -11.11 -18.07
N THR A 240 2.95 -12.11 -17.83
CA THR A 240 1.51 -11.98 -17.99
C THR A 240 0.88 -11.53 -16.69
N VAL A 241 0.04 -10.50 -16.74
CA VAL A 241 -0.70 -9.98 -15.59
C VAL A 241 -2.16 -10.40 -15.72
N ASP A 242 -2.63 -11.14 -14.72
CA ASP A 242 -4.04 -11.56 -14.62
C ASP A 242 -4.73 -10.67 -13.55
N ILE A 243 -5.29 -9.54 -13.99
CA ILE A 243 -6.10 -8.64 -13.15
C ILE A 243 -7.47 -8.51 -13.80
N ASP A 244 -8.51 -8.96 -13.09
CA ASP A 244 -9.89 -8.75 -13.49
C ASP A 244 -10.27 -7.26 -13.34
N LEU A 245 -10.74 -6.65 -14.43
CA LEU A 245 -11.20 -5.25 -14.43
C LEU A 245 -12.32 -4.98 -13.43
N GLY A 246 -13.21 -5.97 -13.19
CA GLY A 246 -14.26 -5.85 -12.17
C GLY A 246 -13.73 -5.61 -10.76
N GLN A 247 -12.49 -6.07 -10.47
CA GLN A 247 -11.86 -5.86 -9.15
C GLN A 247 -11.43 -4.41 -8.91
N ILE A 248 -11.15 -3.65 -9.96
CA ILE A 248 -10.73 -2.24 -9.88
C ILE A 248 -11.89 -1.26 -10.08
N GLU A 249 -13.12 -1.72 -10.09
CA GLU A 249 -14.35 -0.92 -10.13
C GLU A 249 -15.12 -1.02 -8.82
N LYS A 250 -15.98 -0.04 -8.52
CA LYS A 250 -16.76 -0.01 -7.27
C LYS A 250 -17.84 -1.09 -7.17
N GLY A 251 -18.24 -1.71 -8.28
CA GLY A 251 -19.20 -2.82 -8.27
C GLY A 251 -20.55 -2.50 -7.61
N GLY A 252 -21.05 -1.26 -7.76
CA GLY A 252 -22.32 -0.82 -7.15
C GLY A 252 -22.20 -0.23 -5.73
N TYR A 253 -21.05 -0.33 -5.08
CA TYR A 253 -20.80 0.30 -3.79
C TYR A 253 -20.54 1.81 -3.95
N PRO A 254 -20.92 2.65 -2.96
CA PRO A 254 -20.66 4.09 -3.01
C PRO A 254 -19.15 4.41 -2.95
N HIS A 255 -18.39 3.59 -2.23
CA HIS A 255 -16.95 3.77 -2.01
C HIS A 255 -16.18 2.45 -2.14
N PHE A 256 -14.91 2.53 -2.54
CA PHE A 256 -14.01 1.37 -2.59
C PHE A 256 -13.82 0.75 -1.21
N MET A 257 -13.62 1.55 -0.17
CA MET A 257 -13.43 1.04 1.18
C MET A 257 -14.60 0.14 1.63
N LEU A 258 -15.86 0.53 1.37
CA LEU A 258 -16.99 -0.32 1.73
C LEU A 258 -17.00 -1.62 0.92
N LYS A 259 -16.76 -1.55 -0.40
CA LYS A 259 -16.62 -2.73 -1.25
C LYS A 259 -15.56 -3.67 -0.67
N GLU A 260 -14.38 -3.15 -0.36
CA GLU A 260 -13.23 -3.90 0.14
C GLU A 260 -13.50 -4.53 1.52
N ILE A 261 -14.31 -3.88 2.38
CA ILE A 261 -14.78 -4.48 3.63
C ILE A 261 -15.70 -5.67 3.34
N PHE A 262 -16.63 -5.55 2.39
CA PHE A 262 -17.57 -6.60 2.05
C PHE A 262 -16.95 -7.75 1.23
N GLU A 263 -15.84 -7.51 0.54
CA GLU A 263 -15.09 -8.54 -0.21
C GLU A 263 -14.26 -9.47 0.67
N GLN A 264 -14.03 -9.14 1.95
CA GLN A 264 -13.14 -9.91 2.81
C GLN A 264 -13.45 -11.41 2.89
N PRO A 265 -14.71 -11.87 2.98
CA PRO A 265 -14.99 -13.30 2.97
C PRO A 265 -14.44 -14.04 1.74
N GLU A 266 -14.60 -13.44 0.55
CA GLU A 266 -14.10 -14.03 -0.68
C GLU A 266 -12.57 -13.89 -0.79
N CYS A 267 -12.03 -12.75 -0.40
CA CYS A 267 -10.60 -12.51 -0.36
C CYS A 267 -9.87 -13.54 0.52
N LEU A 268 -10.40 -13.85 1.70
CA LEU A 268 -9.79 -14.85 2.57
C LEU A 268 -9.96 -16.27 2.03
N THR A 269 -11.08 -16.58 1.37
CA THR A 269 -11.24 -17.86 0.64
C THR A 269 -10.13 -17.99 -0.43
N ASN A 270 -9.88 -16.94 -1.20
CA ASN A 270 -8.81 -16.92 -2.22
C ASN A 270 -7.42 -17.02 -1.58
N CYS A 271 -7.19 -16.32 -0.48
CA CYS A 271 -5.94 -16.37 0.29
C CYS A 271 -5.61 -17.80 0.75
N MET A 272 -6.62 -18.56 1.18
CA MET A 272 -6.49 -19.93 1.69
C MET A 272 -6.51 -21.00 0.59
N ARG A 273 -6.97 -20.66 -0.62
CA ARG A 273 -7.16 -21.64 -1.71
C ARG A 273 -5.87 -22.40 -2.02
N GLY A 274 -5.95 -23.74 -1.98
CA GLY A 274 -4.80 -24.63 -2.21
C GLY A 274 -3.76 -24.65 -1.09
N ARG A 275 -4.01 -23.92 0.02
CA ARG A 275 -3.11 -23.82 1.18
C ARG A 275 -3.68 -24.44 2.43
N VAL A 276 -4.97 -24.27 2.67
CA VAL A 276 -5.71 -24.88 3.79
C VAL A 276 -6.52 -26.03 3.24
N ASN A 277 -6.21 -27.25 3.65
CA ASN A 277 -6.92 -28.45 3.27
C ASN A 277 -7.48 -29.12 4.53
N VAL A 278 -8.77 -28.92 4.79
CA VAL A 278 -9.45 -29.47 5.98
C VAL A 278 -9.61 -31.00 5.89
N GLU A 279 -9.78 -31.55 4.67
CA GLU A 279 -9.94 -33.00 4.47
C GLU A 279 -8.62 -33.74 4.70
N ALA A 280 -7.49 -33.11 4.36
CA ALA A 280 -6.15 -33.64 4.59
C ALA A 280 -5.56 -33.18 5.94
N ASP A 281 -6.32 -32.43 6.73
CA ASP A 281 -5.89 -31.93 8.04
C ASP A 281 -4.53 -31.20 8.00
N HIS A 282 -4.32 -30.35 6.99
CA HIS A 282 -3.00 -29.79 6.72
C HIS A 282 -3.03 -28.38 6.14
N VAL A 283 -2.01 -27.59 6.50
CA VAL A 283 -1.71 -26.28 5.91
C VAL A 283 -0.40 -26.35 5.13
N THR A 284 -0.47 -26.01 3.84
CA THR A 284 0.69 -26.05 2.94
C THR A 284 1.11 -24.66 2.52
N LEU A 285 2.37 -24.32 2.73
CA LEU A 285 3.03 -23.13 2.18
C LEU A 285 4.28 -23.55 1.43
N SER A 286 4.40 -23.22 0.15
CA SER A 286 5.55 -23.58 -0.71
C SER A 286 6.87 -23.16 -0.08
N ALA A 287 6.94 -21.95 0.47
CA ALA A 287 8.11 -21.44 1.14
C ALA A 287 8.59 -22.32 2.32
N LEU A 288 7.65 -22.98 3.02
CA LEU A 288 8.01 -23.89 4.12
C LEU A 288 8.51 -25.25 3.60
N ILE A 289 8.09 -25.65 2.41
CA ILE A 289 8.60 -26.86 1.75
C ILE A 289 10.03 -26.61 1.28
N ASP A 290 10.25 -25.52 0.55
CA ASP A 290 11.53 -25.23 -0.10
C ASP A 290 12.61 -24.81 0.89
N TYR A 291 12.25 -24.08 1.94
CA TYR A 291 13.16 -23.49 2.93
C TYR A 291 12.94 -23.99 4.37
N ARG A 292 12.43 -25.24 4.49
CA ARG A 292 12.11 -25.85 5.80
C ARG A 292 13.24 -25.74 6.81
N ARG A 293 14.47 -25.99 6.36
CA ARG A 293 15.64 -26.01 7.28
C ARG A 293 15.89 -24.64 7.90
N GLN A 294 15.82 -23.58 7.11
CA GLN A 294 16.05 -22.20 7.57
C GLN A 294 14.94 -21.78 8.55
N LEU A 295 13.68 -22.04 8.20
CA LEU A 295 12.52 -21.63 9.00
C LEU A 295 12.38 -22.41 10.31
N VAL A 296 12.55 -23.73 10.28
CA VAL A 296 12.43 -24.59 11.47
C VAL A 296 13.56 -24.33 12.48
N ASN A 297 14.77 -24.02 11.99
CA ASN A 297 15.93 -23.78 12.85
C ASN A 297 16.10 -22.31 13.27
N ALA A 298 15.20 -21.42 12.86
CA ALA A 298 15.24 -20.02 13.27
C ALA A 298 15.23 -19.90 14.80
N LYS A 299 16.13 -19.10 15.32
CA LYS A 299 16.22 -18.82 16.77
C LYS A 299 15.33 -17.67 17.18
N ARG A 300 15.06 -16.76 16.26
CA ARG A 300 14.18 -15.60 16.44
C ARG A 300 13.54 -15.24 15.11
N VAL A 301 12.32 -14.71 15.18
CA VAL A 301 11.66 -14.04 14.06
C VAL A 301 11.63 -12.54 14.34
N VAL A 302 11.98 -11.72 13.35
CA VAL A 302 11.82 -10.27 13.40
C VAL A 302 10.84 -9.86 12.31
N ILE A 303 9.73 -9.24 12.67
CA ILE A 303 8.73 -8.74 11.72
C ILE A 303 8.97 -7.25 11.49
N VAL A 304 9.17 -6.84 10.24
CA VAL A 304 9.35 -5.43 9.87
C VAL A 304 8.22 -4.98 8.96
N ALA A 305 7.55 -3.89 9.33
CA ALA A 305 6.40 -3.37 8.60
C ALA A 305 6.09 -1.92 8.99
N CYS A 306 5.12 -1.30 8.28
CA CYS A 306 4.60 0.04 8.57
C CYS A 306 3.07 0.00 8.71
N GLY A 307 2.51 0.88 9.56
CA GLY A 307 1.06 1.12 9.68
C GLY A 307 0.24 -0.15 9.95
N THR A 308 -0.81 -0.35 9.18
CA THR A 308 -1.70 -1.52 9.24
C THR A 308 -0.95 -2.86 9.18
N SER A 309 0.09 -2.96 8.35
CA SER A 309 0.92 -4.18 8.26
C SER A 309 1.73 -4.43 9.54
N TRP A 310 2.13 -3.37 10.25
CA TRP A 310 2.77 -3.51 11.56
C TRP A 310 1.79 -4.05 12.62
N HIS A 311 0.52 -3.59 12.61
CA HIS A 311 -0.53 -4.16 13.47
C HIS A 311 -0.78 -5.64 13.17
N ALA A 312 -0.80 -6.03 11.89
CA ALA A 312 -0.86 -7.46 11.51
C ALA A 312 0.34 -8.24 12.05
N GLY A 313 1.53 -7.63 12.01
CA GLY A 313 2.76 -8.18 12.60
C GLY A 313 2.65 -8.44 14.10
N LEU A 314 2.01 -7.54 14.86
CA LEU A 314 1.77 -7.73 16.31
C LEU A 314 0.87 -8.94 16.61
N ILE A 315 -0.14 -9.19 15.76
CA ILE A 315 -0.99 -10.40 15.84
C ILE A 315 -0.13 -11.62 15.50
N GLY A 316 0.62 -11.55 14.39
CA GLY A 316 1.54 -12.60 13.97
C GLY A 316 2.55 -12.98 15.04
N LYS A 317 3.08 -12.00 15.78
CA LYS A 317 3.94 -12.25 16.95
C LYS A 317 3.28 -13.19 17.94
N GLN A 318 2.06 -12.85 18.38
CA GLN A 318 1.36 -13.65 19.40
C GLN A 318 1.07 -15.07 18.89
N ILE A 319 0.63 -15.21 17.63
CA ILE A 319 0.34 -16.52 17.03
C ILE A 319 1.63 -17.37 16.93
N ILE A 320 2.72 -16.80 16.41
CA ILE A 320 3.98 -17.52 16.23
C ILE A 320 4.58 -17.90 17.58
N GLU A 321 4.62 -16.99 18.55
CA GLU A 321 5.12 -17.29 19.89
C GLU A 321 4.29 -18.38 20.59
N THR A 322 2.96 -18.35 20.41
CA THR A 322 2.05 -19.35 21.01
C THR A 322 2.23 -20.71 20.37
N LEU A 323 2.20 -20.81 19.04
CA LEU A 323 2.19 -22.09 18.34
C LEU A 323 3.60 -22.65 18.06
N CYS A 324 4.55 -21.78 17.67
CA CYS A 324 5.87 -22.22 17.23
C CYS A 324 6.92 -22.17 18.33
N ARG A 325 6.65 -21.50 19.46
CA ARG A 325 7.58 -21.32 20.59
C ARG A 325 8.93 -20.73 20.18
N ILE A 326 8.88 -19.75 19.24
CA ILE A 326 10.03 -18.97 18.78
C ILE A 326 9.81 -17.52 19.24
N PRO A 327 10.82 -16.85 19.84
CA PRO A 327 10.72 -15.41 20.17
C PRO A 327 10.48 -14.57 18.93
N VAL A 328 9.57 -13.60 19.01
CA VAL A 328 9.24 -12.69 17.90
C VAL A 328 9.37 -11.24 18.33
N GLU A 329 10.10 -10.45 17.56
CA GLU A 329 10.13 -8.98 17.67
C GLU A 329 9.34 -8.37 16.52
N VAL A 330 8.65 -7.25 16.77
CA VAL A 330 7.91 -6.53 15.72
C VAL A 330 8.38 -5.08 15.72
N GLU A 331 8.93 -4.65 14.61
CA GLU A 331 9.60 -3.36 14.47
C GLU A 331 8.90 -2.49 13.42
N TYR A 332 8.83 -1.19 13.66
CA TYR A 332 8.58 -0.26 12.58
C TYR A 332 9.76 -0.30 11.60
N ALA A 333 9.49 -0.51 10.33
CA ALA A 333 10.54 -0.60 9.33
C ALA A 333 11.39 0.69 9.24
N SER A 334 10.78 1.86 9.44
CA SER A 334 11.45 3.15 9.54
C SER A 334 12.49 3.20 10.66
N GLU A 335 12.14 2.69 11.85
CA GLU A 335 13.06 2.66 12.99
C GLU A 335 14.14 1.59 12.82
N PHE A 336 13.74 0.41 12.32
CA PHE A 336 14.65 -0.70 12.09
C PHE A 336 15.82 -0.33 11.17
N ARG A 337 15.57 0.40 10.08
CA ARG A 337 16.60 0.74 9.09
C ARG A 337 17.69 1.68 9.63
N TYR A 338 17.39 2.51 10.64
CA TYR A 338 18.35 3.53 11.12
C TYR A 338 19.02 3.19 12.45
N ARG A 339 18.44 2.33 13.29
CA ARG A 339 18.96 2.02 14.61
C ARG A 339 20.12 1.03 14.67
N ASN A 340 20.68 0.57 13.55
CA ASN A 340 21.67 -0.51 13.47
C ASN A 340 21.23 -1.79 14.21
N PRO A 341 20.18 -2.47 13.74
CA PRO A 341 19.56 -3.59 14.44
C PRO A 341 20.52 -4.77 14.62
N VAL A 342 20.38 -5.49 15.73
CA VAL A 342 21.10 -6.75 15.97
C VAL A 342 20.34 -7.85 15.24
N VAL A 343 20.84 -8.21 14.07
CA VAL A 343 20.29 -9.28 13.22
C VAL A 343 21.44 -10.21 12.82
N THR A 344 21.17 -11.51 12.81
CA THR A 344 22.15 -12.55 12.53
C THR A 344 21.61 -13.54 11.48
N LYS A 345 22.46 -14.41 10.98
CA LYS A 345 22.09 -15.50 10.07
C LYS A 345 21.14 -16.56 10.67
N ASP A 346 20.98 -16.56 11.98
CA ASP A 346 20.08 -17.47 12.70
C ASP A 346 18.66 -16.85 12.87
N ASP A 347 18.48 -15.60 12.44
CA ASP A 347 17.19 -14.90 12.46
C ASP A 347 16.45 -15.04 11.12
N VAL A 348 15.13 -15.10 11.20
CA VAL A 348 14.23 -14.95 10.05
C VAL A 348 13.58 -13.57 10.14
N VAL A 349 13.72 -12.77 9.10
CA VAL A 349 13.06 -11.46 9.01
C VAL A 349 11.84 -11.59 8.11
N ILE A 350 10.66 -11.31 8.66
CA ILE A 350 9.38 -11.30 7.91
C ILE A 350 9.06 -9.85 7.54
N ALA A 351 9.03 -9.54 6.25
CA ALA A 351 8.64 -8.24 5.73
C ALA A 351 7.17 -8.27 5.28
N ILE A 352 6.34 -7.38 5.83
CA ILE A 352 4.91 -7.33 5.50
C ILE A 352 4.60 -6.01 4.81
N SER A 353 3.99 -6.07 3.61
CA SER A 353 3.57 -4.89 2.86
C SER A 353 2.40 -5.21 1.93
N GLN A 354 1.35 -4.37 1.94
CA GLN A 354 0.25 -4.50 0.98
C GLN A 354 0.73 -4.21 -0.44
N SER A 355 1.38 -3.08 -0.67
CA SER A 355 1.85 -2.64 -1.99
C SER A 355 3.11 -3.36 -2.46
N GLY A 356 3.92 -3.90 -1.52
CA GLY A 356 5.26 -4.40 -1.80
C GLY A 356 6.26 -3.33 -2.28
N GLU A 357 5.90 -2.04 -2.13
CA GLU A 357 6.69 -0.89 -2.59
C GLU A 357 6.98 0.12 -1.46
N THR A 358 6.69 -0.23 -0.20
CA THR A 358 6.94 0.66 0.95
C THR A 358 8.44 0.87 1.13
N ALA A 359 8.91 2.12 0.99
CA ALA A 359 10.33 2.45 0.96
C ALA A 359 11.08 1.97 2.21
N ASP A 360 10.56 2.28 3.40
CA ASP A 360 11.18 1.85 4.66
C ASP A 360 11.24 0.33 4.80
N THR A 361 10.17 -0.37 4.41
CA THR A 361 10.16 -1.84 4.48
C THR A 361 11.16 -2.45 3.50
N LEU A 362 11.29 -1.90 2.30
CA LEU A 362 12.28 -2.35 1.32
C LEU A 362 13.71 -2.12 1.83
N ALA A 363 13.99 -0.94 2.40
CA ALA A 363 15.29 -0.64 2.98
C ALA A 363 15.61 -1.53 4.20
N ALA A 364 14.62 -1.83 5.04
CA ALA A 364 14.77 -2.76 6.16
C ALA A 364 15.10 -4.19 5.68
N VAL A 365 14.46 -4.64 4.58
CA VAL A 365 14.77 -5.93 3.93
C VAL A 365 16.22 -5.96 3.43
N GLN A 366 16.66 -4.93 2.72
CA GLN A 366 18.03 -4.84 2.21
C GLN A 366 19.06 -4.89 3.34
N LEU A 367 18.85 -4.07 4.39
CA LEU A 367 19.72 -4.05 5.57
C LEU A 367 19.79 -5.40 6.28
N ALA A 368 18.65 -6.07 6.47
CA ALA A 368 18.61 -7.38 7.11
C ALA A 368 19.33 -8.44 6.28
N LYS A 369 19.20 -8.39 4.96
CA LYS A 369 19.89 -9.27 4.02
C LYS A 369 21.41 -9.05 4.03
N GLU A 370 21.87 -7.80 4.07
CA GLU A 370 23.29 -7.46 4.24
C GLU A 370 23.88 -8.02 5.55
N LYS A 371 23.07 -8.10 6.61
CA LYS A 371 23.45 -8.70 7.90
C LYS A 371 23.39 -10.24 7.90
N GLY A 372 22.92 -10.85 6.81
CA GLY A 372 22.89 -12.30 6.59
C GLY A 372 21.63 -13.01 7.10
N ALA A 373 20.57 -12.29 7.49
CA ALA A 373 19.29 -12.89 7.85
C ALA A 373 18.59 -13.52 6.64
N PHE A 374 17.76 -14.53 6.90
CA PHE A 374 16.85 -15.09 5.91
C PHE A 374 15.56 -14.26 5.85
N ILE A 375 15.18 -13.85 4.65
CA ILE A 375 14.07 -12.90 4.45
C ILE A 375 12.84 -13.60 3.88
N TYR A 376 11.72 -13.46 4.59
CA TYR A 376 10.41 -13.96 4.17
C TYR A 376 9.46 -12.77 3.86
N GLY A 377 8.87 -12.72 2.66
CA GLY A 377 7.96 -11.66 2.24
C GLY A 377 6.49 -12.05 2.38
N ILE A 378 5.66 -11.18 2.95
CA ILE A 378 4.19 -11.28 2.92
C ILE A 378 3.66 -10.04 2.20
N CYS A 379 3.24 -10.20 0.94
CA CYS A 379 2.83 -9.08 0.10
C CYS A 379 1.54 -9.39 -0.67
N ASN A 380 0.85 -8.33 -1.12
CA ASN A 380 -0.31 -8.50 -1.99
C ASN A 380 0.05 -8.30 -3.47
N ALA A 381 0.80 -7.25 -3.80
CA ALA A 381 1.13 -6.91 -5.18
C ALA A 381 2.20 -7.86 -5.75
N ILE A 382 1.79 -8.67 -6.73
CA ILE A 382 2.69 -9.61 -7.40
C ILE A 382 3.72 -8.85 -8.23
N GLY A 383 5.00 -9.27 -8.15
CA GLY A 383 6.09 -8.67 -8.91
C GLY A 383 6.58 -7.31 -8.40
N SER A 384 6.09 -6.83 -7.26
CA SER A 384 6.57 -5.62 -6.61
C SER A 384 8.00 -5.77 -6.04
N SER A 385 8.59 -4.68 -5.57
CA SER A 385 10.01 -4.62 -5.20
C SER A 385 10.36 -5.46 -3.98
N ILE A 386 9.52 -5.47 -2.93
CA ILE A 386 9.79 -6.26 -1.71
C ILE A 386 9.83 -7.77 -2.00
N PRO A 387 8.82 -8.40 -2.67
CA PRO A 387 8.90 -9.82 -3.01
C PRO A 387 10.13 -10.20 -3.84
N ARG A 388 10.60 -9.31 -4.72
CA ARG A 388 11.83 -9.58 -5.49
C ARG A 388 13.11 -9.49 -4.65
N ALA A 389 13.10 -8.70 -3.58
CA ALA A 389 14.23 -8.54 -2.67
C ALA A 389 14.31 -9.66 -1.60
N THR A 390 13.21 -10.37 -1.33
CA THR A 390 13.13 -11.44 -0.33
C THR A 390 13.67 -12.79 -0.87
N ASP A 391 14.07 -13.70 0.02
CA ASP A 391 14.55 -15.04 -0.36
C ASP A 391 13.38 -15.95 -0.74
N THR A 392 12.24 -15.76 -0.08
CA THR A 392 10.96 -16.44 -0.34
C THR A 392 9.81 -15.65 0.24
N GLY A 393 8.57 -16.11 0.05
CA GLY A 393 7.42 -15.44 0.63
C GLY A 393 6.07 -16.05 0.24
N THR A 394 5.01 -15.37 0.67
CA THR A 394 3.63 -15.75 0.39
C THR A 394 2.82 -14.52 0.00
N TYR A 395 2.19 -14.55 -1.16
CA TYR A 395 1.22 -13.54 -1.56
C TYR A 395 -0.11 -13.77 -0.85
N ILE A 396 -0.75 -12.68 -0.40
CA ILE A 396 -2.02 -12.75 0.33
C ILE A 396 -3.24 -12.94 -0.59
N HIS A 397 -3.12 -12.68 -1.89
CA HIS A 397 -4.15 -12.91 -2.93
C HIS A 397 -5.53 -12.32 -2.61
N VAL A 398 -5.58 -11.12 -2.02
CA VAL A 398 -6.85 -10.42 -1.73
C VAL A 398 -7.32 -9.51 -2.88
N GLY A 399 -6.63 -9.56 -4.02
CA GLY A 399 -6.88 -8.68 -5.16
C GLY A 399 -6.42 -7.24 -4.94
N PRO A 400 -6.62 -6.34 -5.91
CA PRO A 400 -6.29 -4.92 -5.77
C PRO A 400 -7.06 -4.28 -4.62
N GLU A 401 -6.37 -3.45 -3.82
CA GLU A 401 -6.96 -2.66 -2.75
C GLU A 401 -6.71 -1.17 -3.07
N ILE A 402 -7.79 -0.43 -3.33
CA ILE A 402 -7.77 0.93 -3.89
C ILE A 402 -8.02 1.98 -2.81
N GLY A 403 -8.93 1.72 -1.87
CA GLY A 403 -9.15 2.59 -0.72
C GLY A 403 -7.83 2.87 -0.01
N VAL A 404 -7.53 4.15 0.30
CA VAL A 404 -6.24 4.53 0.91
C VAL A 404 -6.08 3.84 2.27
N ALA A 405 -7.10 3.82 3.10
CA ALA A 405 -7.11 3.07 4.36
C ALA A 405 -7.25 1.57 4.07
N SER A 406 -6.24 0.78 4.43
CA SER A 406 -6.23 -0.68 4.20
C SER A 406 -7.29 -1.39 5.04
N THR A 407 -7.96 -2.38 4.44
CA THR A 407 -9.00 -3.21 5.07
C THR A 407 -8.75 -4.70 4.82
N LYS A 408 -9.02 -5.19 3.60
CA LYS A 408 -8.87 -6.60 3.23
C LYS A 408 -7.42 -7.08 3.22
N ALA A 409 -6.46 -6.18 2.97
CA ALA A 409 -5.05 -6.53 3.06
C ALA A 409 -4.64 -6.89 4.51
N PHE A 410 -5.18 -6.21 5.52
CA PHE A 410 -4.94 -6.53 6.92
C PHE A 410 -5.39 -7.96 7.27
N THR A 411 -6.64 -8.30 6.99
CA THR A 411 -7.17 -9.64 7.28
C THR A 411 -6.46 -10.72 6.47
N GLY A 412 -6.09 -10.43 5.21
CA GLY A 412 -5.25 -11.31 4.40
C GLY A 412 -3.86 -11.54 4.99
N GLN A 413 -3.20 -10.50 5.51
CA GLN A 413 -1.91 -10.60 6.18
C GLN A 413 -2.00 -11.44 7.46
N VAL A 414 -3.01 -11.20 8.30
CA VAL A 414 -3.26 -12.01 9.51
C VAL A 414 -3.52 -13.47 9.15
N THR A 415 -4.31 -13.74 8.10
CA THR A 415 -4.58 -15.09 7.61
C THR A 415 -3.29 -15.81 7.16
N VAL A 416 -2.40 -15.11 6.42
CA VAL A 416 -1.11 -15.71 6.01
C VAL A 416 -0.20 -15.95 7.21
N LEU A 417 -0.14 -15.03 8.17
CA LEU A 417 0.63 -15.21 9.40
C LEU A 417 0.12 -16.40 10.23
N THR A 418 -1.20 -16.60 10.28
CA THR A 418 -1.81 -17.77 10.92
C THR A 418 -1.44 -19.06 10.19
N MET A 419 -1.56 -19.10 8.86
CA MET A 419 -1.12 -20.26 8.06
C MET A 419 0.38 -20.54 8.22
N PHE A 420 1.21 -19.48 8.24
CA PHE A 420 2.66 -19.62 8.48
C PHE A 420 2.95 -20.25 9.84
N ALA A 421 2.30 -19.75 10.89
CA ALA A 421 2.48 -20.28 12.23
C ALA A 421 1.99 -21.74 12.36
N LEU A 422 0.86 -22.09 11.76
CA LEU A 422 0.35 -23.47 11.71
C LEU A 422 1.35 -24.39 11.00
N ALA A 423 1.75 -24.06 9.79
CA ALA A 423 2.68 -24.89 9.02
C ALA A 423 4.06 -25.00 9.69
N LEU A 424 4.55 -23.92 10.31
CA LEU A 424 5.82 -23.94 11.04
C LEU A 424 5.73 -24.72 12.35
N SER A 425 4.64 -24.58 13.11
CA SER A 425 4.43 -25.31 14.39
C SER A 425 4.30 -26.81 14.16
N GLU A 426 3.60 -27.24 13.11
CA GLU A 426 3.54 -28.65 12.70
C GLU A 426 4.95 -29.15 12.30
N ALA A 427 5.68 -28.40 11.48
CA ALA A 427 7.04 -28.75 11.06
C ALA A 427 8.04 -28.86 12.22
N LYS A 428 7.83 -28.11 13.31
CA LYS A 428 8.63 -28.14 14.56
C LYS A 428 8.12 -29.14 15.59
N GLY A 429 6.86 -29.62 15.46
CA GLY A 429 6.23 -30.46 16.46
C GLY A 429 5.96 -29.74 17.79
N THR A 430 5.65 -28.45 17.75
CA THR A 430 5.43 -27.61 18.95
C THR A 430 3.97 -27.43 19.33
N VAL A 431 3.03 -27.72 18.45
CA VAL A 431 1.58 -27.69 18.68
C VAL A 431 1.06 -29.11 18.81
N ASN A 432 0.13 -29.35 19.71
CA ASN A 432 -0.56 -30.65 19.76
C ASN A 432 -1.52 -30.78 18.55
N ARG A 433 -1.83 -32.04 18.19
CA ARG A 433 -2.63 -32.31 16.98
C ARG A 433 -4.06 -31.79 17.08
N ASP A 434 -4.68 -31.90 18.23
CA ASP A 434 -6.09 -31.50 18.41
C ASP A 434 -6.25 -30.00 18.30
N ASP A 435 -5.42 -29.21 18.99
CA ASP A 435 -5.38 -27.74 18.88
C ASP A 435 -5.10 -27.31 17.44
N TYR A 436 -4.15 -27.97 16.76
CA TYR A 436 -3.84 -27.69 15.36
C TYR A 436 -5.06 -27.86 14.46
N LEU A 437 -5.76 -29.00 14.58
CA LEU A 437 -6.95 -29.32 13.78
C LEU A 437 -8.09 -28.35 14.06
N GLU A 438 -8.29 -28.00 15.31
CA GLU A 438 -9.31 -27.03 15.70
C GLU A 438 -9.05 -25.66 15.05
N ILE A 439 -7.81 -25.18 15.05
CA ILE A 439 -7.46 -23.90 14.42
C ILE A 439 -7.57 -23.99 12.89
N VAL A 440 -7.12 -25.09 12.25
CA VAL A 440 -7.25 -25.29 10.80
C VAL A 440 -8.72 -25.27 10.37
N LYS A 441 -9.58 -25.99 11.10
CA LYS A 441 -11.03 -25.98 10.87
C LYS A 441 -11.60 -24.58 11.06
N GLY A 442 -11.33 -23.95 12.20
CA GLY A 442 -11.79 -22.60 12.51
C GLY A 442 -11.36 -21.59 11.43
N LEU A 443 -10.10 -21.64 10.98
CA LEU A 443 -9.59 -20.77 9.92
C LEU A 443 -10.38 -20.97 8.62
N SER A 444 -10.74 -22.19 8.24
CA SER A 444 -11.54 -22.47 7.05
C SER A 444 -12.97 -21.91 7.15
N GLU A 445 -13.50 -21.74 8.35
CA GLU A 445 -14.83 -21.22 8.63
C GLU A 445 -14.87 -19.66 8.69
N ILE A 446 -13.72 -19.00 8.84
CA ILE A 446 -13.63 -17.54 8.97
C ILE A 446 -14.39 -16.76 7.89
N PRO A 447 -14.34 -17.12 6.60
CA PRO A 447 -15.12 -16.42 5.58
C PRO A 447 -16.63 -16.39 5.88
N MET A 448 -17.17 -17.48 6.42
CA MET A 448 -18.58 -17.56 6.81
C MET A 448 -18.86 -16.71 8.06
N LYS A 449 -17.96 -16.74 9.04
CA LYS A 449 -18.07 -15.93 10.26
C LYS A 449 -18.02 -14.42 9.95
N ILE A 450 -17.16 -13.99 9.03
CA ILE A 450 -17.12 -12.60 8.57
C ILE A 450 -18.43 -12.21 7.86
N ARG A 451 -19.03 -13.09 7.05
CA ARG A 451 -20.36 -12.81 6.45
C ARG A 451 -21.44 -12.58 7.51
N GLU A 452 -21.40 -13.31 8.63
CA GLU A 452 -22.29 -13.09 9.76
C GLU A 452 -22.05 -11.72 10.39
N VAL A 453 -20.79 -11.33 10.64
CA VAL A 453 -20.44 -10.01 11.19
C VAL A 453 -20.86 -8.87 10.25
N LEU A 454 -20.70 -9.02 8.94
CA LEU A 454 -21.11 -8.01 7.96
C LEU A 454 -22.63 -7.70 7.97
N GLN A 455 -23.45 -8.60 8.50
CA GLN A 455 -24.89 -8.34 8.70
C GLN A 455 -25.14 -7.26 9.76
N THR A 456 -24.14 -6.93 10.60
CA THR A 456 -24.23 -5.84 11.56
C THR A 456 -24.07 -4.45 10.94
N ASN A 457 -23.83 -4.34 9.62
CA ASN A 457 -23.51 -3.09 8.92
C ASN A 457 -24.51 -1.96 9.22
N GLU A 458 -25.81 -2.22 9.17
CA GLU A 458 -26.82 -1.19 9.44
C GLU A 458 -26.80 -0.76 10.93
N LYS A 459 -26.68 -1.71 11.85
CA LYS A 459 -26.53 -1.41 13.28
C LYS A 459 -25.30 -0.52 13.55
N VAL A 460 -24.17 -0.85 12.93
CA VAL A 460 -22.95 -0.05 13.05
C VAL A 460 -23.12 1.33 12.42
N ALA A 461 -23.88 1.45 11.34
CA ALA A 461 -24.18 2.75 10.71
C ALA A 461 -25.04 3.64 11.64
N ASP A 462 -26.03 3.05 12.33
CA ASP A 462 -26.85 3.79 13.31
C ASP A 462 -26.02 4.23 14.51
N LEU A 463 -25.17 3.34 15.00
CA LEU A 463 -24.23 3.64 16.08
C LEU A 463 -23.27 4.76 15.69
N ALA A 464 -22.73 4.75 14.47
CA ALA A 464 -21.86 5.80 13.97
C ALA A 464 -22.52 7.18 13.98
N ARG A 465 -23.82 7.28 13.66
CA ARG A 465 -24.58 8.54 13.74
C ARG A 465 -24.63 9.11 15.15
N THR A 466 -24.76 8.24 16.16
CA THR A 466 -24.80 8.65 17.57
C THR A 466 -23.49 9.29 18.03
N PHE A 467 -22.36 8.85 17.48
CA PHE A 467 -21.03 9.29 17.94
C PHE A 467 -20.34 10.30 16.99
N THR A 468 -21.05 10.89 16.05
CA THR A 468 -20.49 11.90 15.13
C THR A 468 -20.01 13.18 15.82
N TYR A 469 -20.51 13.46 17.04
CA TYR A 469 -20.09 14.61 17.85
C TYR A 469 -18.68 14.47 18.40
N ALA A 470 -18.21 13.23 18.58
CA ALA A 470 -16.95 12.96 19.26
C ALA A 470 -15.73 13.50 18.49
N HIS A 471 -14.80 14.06 19.23
CA HIS A 471 -13.50 14.53 18.73
C HIS A 471 -12.37 13.55 19.05
N ASN A 472 -12.57 12.72 20.08
CA ASN A 472 -11.62 11.73 20.53
C ASN A 472 -12.30 10.38 20.73
N PHE A 473 -11.55 9.30 20.57
CA PHE A 473 -11.97 7.92 20.85
C PHE A 473 -10.82 7.17 21.52
N LEU A 474 -11.16 6.31 22.47
CA LEU A 474 -10.25 5.27 22.96
C LEU A 474 -10.68 3.91 22.46
N TYR A 475 -9.69 3.08 22.11
CA TYR A 475 -9.87 1.70 21.73
C TYR A 475 -9.09 0.81 22.69
N LEU A 476 -9.76 -0.14 23.31
CA LEU A 476 -9.15 -0.99 24.33
C LEU A 476 -9.25 -2.47 23.95
N GLY A 477 -8.15 -3.18 24.10
CA GLY A 477 -8.08 -4.63 23.90
C GLY A 477 -7.03 -5.26 24.82
N ARG A 478 -7.08 -6.58 24.96
CA ARG A 478 -6.08 -7.38 25.67
C ARG A 478 -5.66 -8.58 24.81
N GLY A 479 -4.42 -9.06 25.02
CA GLY A 479 -3.93 -10.21 24.23
C GLY A 479 -4.05 -9.94 22.74
N PHE A 480 -4.64 -10.86 21.99
CA PHE A 480 -4.87 -10.75 20.54
C PHE A 480 -5.74 -9.54 20.15
N SER A 481 -6.62 -9.08 21.05
CA SER A 481 -7.50 -7.94 20.80
C SER A 481 -6.81 -6.57 20.91
N TYR A 482 -5.61 -6.46 21.53
CA TYR A 482 -4.90 -5.19 21.60
C TYR A 482 -4.45 -4.68 20.22
N PRO A 483 -3.77 -5.47 19.37
CA PRO A 483 -3.46 -5.02 18.02
C PRO A 483 -4.68 -4.68 17.17
N VAL A 484 -5.82 -5.34 17.41
CA VAL A 484 -7.10 -5.01 16.75
C VAL A 484 -7.62 -3.65 17.20
N ALA A 485 -7.48 -3.32 18.48
CA ALA A 485 -7.82 -1.99 19.01
C ALA A 485 -6.95 -0.90 18.37
N LEU A 486 -5.63 -1.14 18.19
CA LEU A 486 -4.74 -0.24 17.47
C LEU A 486 -5.20 -0.03 16.01
N GLU A 487 -5.57 -1.11 15.32
CA GLU A 487 -6.03 -1.05 13.93
C GLU A 487 -7.35 -0.31 13.80
N GLY A 488 -8.33 -0.55 14.69
CA GLY A 488 -9.60 0.20 14.73
C GLY A 488 -9.38 1.70 14.95
N ALA A 489 -8.52 2.06 15.89
CA ALA A 489 -8.14 3.45 16.14
C ALA A 489 -7.45 4.09 14.93
N LEU A 490 -6.56 3.36 14.25
CA LEU A 490 -5.90 3.81 13.03
C LEU A 490 -6.93 4.08 11.93
N LYS A 491 -7.85 3.16 11.65
CA LYS A 491 -8.89 3.33 10.62
C LYS A 491 -9.76 4.57 10.92
N LEU A 492 -10.19 4.76 12.16
CA LEU A 492 -11.01 5.92 12.51
C LEU A 492 -10.25 7.24 12.27
N LYS A 493 -9.00 7.36 12.74
CA LYS A 493 -8.23 8.61 12.56
C LYS A 493 -7.91 8.91 11.10
N GLU A 494 -7.60 7.90 10.29
CA GLU A 494 -7.23 8.07 8.89
C GLU A 494 -8.34 8.71 8.06
N ILE A 495 -9.59 8.27 8.22
CA ILE A 495 -10.68 8.65 7.31
C ILE A 495 -11.67 9.64 7.90
N SER A 496 -11.82 9.71 9.24
CA SER A 496 -12.75 10.64 9.89
C SER A 496 -12.09 11.89 10.44
N TYR A 497 -10.75 11.85 10.62
CA TYR A 497 -9.92 12.89 11.27
C TYR A 497 -10.25 13.08 12.76
N ILE A 498 -10.92 12.12 13.38
CA ILE A 498 -11.10 12.05 14.82
C ILE A 498 -9.79 11.53 15.43
N HIS A 499 -9.33 12.15 16.51
CA HIS A 499 -8.20 11.62 17.26
C HIS A 499 -8.62 10.30 17.95
N ALA A 500 -7.96 9.21 17.60
CA ALA A 500 -8.27 7.89 18.15
C ALA A 500 -6.98 7.15 18.53
N GLU A 501 -6.97 6.54 19.71
CA GLU A 501 -5.82 5.81 20.23
C GLU A 501 -6.23 4.43 20.74
N GLY A 502 -5.36 3.44 20.49
CA GLY A 502 -5.50 2.08 21.01
C GLY A 502 -4.56 1.84 22.19
N TYR A 503 -5.07 1.22 23.26
CA TYR A 503 -4.27 0.87 24.43
C TYR A 503 -4.52 -0.59 24.86
N PRO A 504 -3.51 -1.26 25.44
CA PRO A 504 -3.79 -2.43 26.26
C PRO A 504 -4.72 -2.01 27.40
N ALA A 505 -5.87 -2.69 27.56
CA ALA A 505 -6.92 -2.22 28.48
C ALA A 505 -6.41 -2.04 29.93
N ALA A 506 -5.42 -2.82 30.35
CA ALA A 506 -4.80 -2.66 31.68
C ALA A 506 -4.01 -1.35 31.82
N GLU A 507 -3.33 -0.92 30.74
CA GLU A 507 -2.51 0.29 30.72
C GLU A 507 -3.34 1.58 30.78
N MET A 508 -4.65 1.48 30.56
CA MET A 508 -5.57 2.61 30.76
C MET A 508 -5.40 3.26 32.14
N LYS A 509 -5.14 2.45 33.18
CA LYS A 509 -4.94 2.91 34.56
C LYS A 509 -3.69 3.76 34.77
N HIS A 510 -2.71 3.67 33.88
CA HIS A 510 -1.41 4.32 34.00
C HIS A 510 -1.34 5.66 33.21
N GLY A 511 -2.48 6.31 33.01
CA GLY A 511 -2.57 7.64 32.38
C GLY A 511 -3.86 7.86 31.60
N PRO A 512 -4.16 7.06 30.56
CA PRO A 512 -5.30 7.31 29.67
C PRO A 512 -6.67 7.39 30.34
N ILE A 513 -6.85 6.78 31.50
CA ILE A 513 -8.09 6.85 32.29
C ILE A 513 -8.46 8.29 32.71
N ALA A 514 -7.49 9.20 32.76
CA ALA A 514 -7.70 10.62 33.04
C ALA A 514 -8.49 11.33 31.91
N LEU A 515 -8.54 10.76 30.72
CA LEU A 515 -9.24 11.30 29.55
C LEU A 515 -10.70 10.87 29.50
N ILE A 516 -11.12 9.92 30.33
CA ILE A 516 -12.47 9.35 30.28
C ILE A 516 -13.47 10.31 30.89
N ASP A 517 -14.43 10.73 30.08
CA ASP A 517 -15.60 11.53 30.43
C ASP A 517 -16.84 11.07 29.62
N SER A 518 -17.95 11.81 29.72
CA SER A 518 -19.20 11.52 29.01
C SER A 518 -19.13 11.76 27.50
N ASP A 519 -18.14 12.51 27.02
CA ASP A 519 -18.03 12.97 25.63
C ASP A 519 -17.02 12.17 24.81
N MET A 520 -16.21 11.32 25.49
CA MET A 520 -15.23 10.47 24.84
C MET A 520 -15.70 9.00 24.80
N PRO A 521 -16.14 8.48 23.63
CA PRO A 521 -16.49 7.08 23.48
C PRO A 521 -15.27 6.17 23.64
N VAL A 522 -15.50 5.02 24.28
CA VAL A 522 -14.49 3.98 24.49
C VAL A 522 -14.96 2.70 23.83
N VAL A 523 -14.26 2.26 22.78
CA VAL A 523 -14.50 0.98 22.12
C VAL A 523 -13.70 -0.09 22.85
N VAL A 524 -14.36 -1.15 23.30
CA VAL A 524 -13.74 -2.24 24.06
C VAL A 524 -13.99 -3.58 23.38
N ILE A 525 -12.93 -4.31 23.06
CA ILE A 525 -13.05 -5.69 22.55
C ILE A 525 -13.06 -6.62 23.74
N ALA A 526 -14.18 -7.28 23.97
CA ALA A 526 -14.52 -8.00 25.21
C ALA A 526 -15.17 -9.37 24.93
N THR A 527 -14.50 -10.15 24.10
CA THR A 527 -14.90 -11.52 23.75
C THR A 527 -14.64 -12.52 24.89
N HIS A 528 -15.35 -13.65 24.89
CA HIS A 528 -15.19 -14.72 25.87
C HIS A 528 -13.86 -15.47 25.65
N ASN A 529 -12.80 -14.98 26.27
CA ASN A 529 -11.48 -15.60 26.27
C ASN A 529 -10.86 -15.54 27.68
N ALA A 530 -9.61 -15.98 27.84
CA ALA A 530 -8.93 -16.01 29.13
C ALA A 530 -8.83 -14.63 29.83
N MET A 531 -9.00 -13.52 29.09
CA MET A 531 -8.92 -12.16 29.63
C MET A 531 -10.28 -11.53 29.95
N TYR A 532 -11.41 -12.23 29.68
CA TYR A 532 -12.77 -11.69 29.77
C TYR A 532 -13.05 -10.96 31.10
N GLU A 533 -12.83 -11.63 32.26
CA GLU A 533 -13.05 -11.04 33.59
C GLU A 533 -12.22 -9.78 33.84
N LYS A 534 -11.03 -9.72 33.25
CA LYS A 534 -10.15 -8.54 33.36
C LYS A 534 -10.65 -7.38 32.51
N VAL A 535 -11.18 -7.68 31.32
CA VAL A 535 -11.79 -6.68 30.45
C VAL A 535 -13.09 -6.16 31.05
N LEU A 536 -13.92 -7.04 31.62
CA LEU A 536 -15.13 -6.68 32.36
C LEU A 536 -14.81 -5.66 33.48
N SER A 537 -13.77 -5.92 34.29
CA SER A 537 -13.32 -4.97 35.31
C SER A 537 -12.90 -3.63 34.72
N ASN A 538 -12.22 -3.62 33.57
CA ASN A 538 -11.85 -2.36 32.92
C ASN A 538 -13.09 -1.59 32.42
N ILE A 539 -14.11 -2.27 31.90
CA ILE A 539 -15.38 -1.64 31.51
C ILE A 539 -16.07 -1.00 32.72
N GLN A 540 -16.13 -1.70 33.87
CA GLN A 540 -16.69 -1.16 35.12
C GLN A 540 -15.96 0.11 35.57
N GLU A 541 -14.62 0.18 35.43
CA GLU A 541 -13.84 1.35 35.75
C GLU A 541 -14.14 2.55 34.84
N ILE A 542 -14.39 2.30 33.55
CA ILE A 542 -14.81 3.32 32.59
C ILE A 542 -16.20 3.84 32.96
N LYS A 543 -17.15 2.93 33.23
CA LYS A 543 -18.53 3.27 33.61
C LYS A 543 -18.60 4.05 34.92
N ALA A 544 -17.74 3.73 35.90
CA ALA A 544 -17.63 4.49 37.16
C ALA A 544 -17.22 5.97 36.96
N ARG A 545 -16.69 6.31 35.77
CA ARG A 545 -16.28 7.67 35.35
C ARG A 545 -17.22 8.27 34.30
N GLN A 546 -18.41 7.72 34.17
CA GLN A 546 -19.44 8.13 33.20
C GLN A 546 -19.03 7.98 31.72
N GLY A 547 -17.96 7.19 31.45
CA GLY A 547 -17.51 6.92 30.08
C GLY A 547 -18.57 6.14 29.29
N ARG A 548 -18.68 6.42 28.01
CA ARG A 548 -19.57 5.72 27.08
C ARG A 548 -18.83 4.55 26.45
N VAL A 549 -19.37 3.35 26.61
CA VAL A 549 -18.74 2.10 26.18
C VAL A 549 -19.47 1.51 24.98
N ILE A 550 -18.71 1.29 23.90
CA ILE A 550 -19.11 0.48 22.74
C ILE A 550 -18.36 -0.86 22.88
N ALA A 551 -19.06 -1.93 23.23
CA ALA A 551 -18.44 -3.23 23.46
C ALA A 551 -18.62 -4.16 22.26
N LEU A 552 -17.52 -4.78 21.80
CA LEU A 552 -17.56 -5.95 20.92
C LEU A 552 -17.53 -7.19 21.82
N VAL A 553 -18.59 -7.98 21.82
CA VAL A 553 -18.76 -9.12 22.71
C VAL A 553 -19.00 -10.41 21.95
N SER A 554 -18.73 -11.56 22.56
CA SER A 554 -19.16 -12.84 22.00
C SER A 554 -20.69 -12.93 21.94
N LYS A 555 -21.20 -13.60 20.93
CA LYS A 555 -22.65 -13.78 20.72
C LYS A 555 -23.32 -14.37 21.94
N GLY A 556 -24.42 -13.71 22.40
CA GLY A 556 -25.18 -14.12 23.57
C GLY A 556 -24.53 -13.72 24.90
N ASP A 557 -23.52 -12.85 24.92
CA ASP A 557 -23.03 -12.27 26.17
C ASP A 557 -24.15 -11.46 26.86
N ASP A 558 -24.46 -11.82 28.09
CA ASP A 558 -25.51 -11.18 28.90
C ASP A 558 -24.95 -10.35 30.07
N THR A 559 -23.65 -10.37 30.30
CA THR A 559 -22.98 -9.68 31.39
C THR A 559 -22.51 -8.28 30.96
N ILE A 560 -21.64 -8.17 29.96
CA ILE A 560 -21.15 -6.89 29.44
C ILE A 560 -22.29 -6.14 28.75
N SER A 561 -23.18 -6.84 28.07
CA SER A 561 -24.35 -6.26 27.40
C SER A 561 -25.29 -5.48 28.34
N LYS A 562 -25.26 -5.77 29.66
CA LYS A 562 -26.05 -5.04 30.65
C LYS A 562 -25.41 -3.76 31.15
N ILE A 563 -24.10 -3.56 30.94
CA ILE A 563 -23.34 -2.42 31.47
C ILE A 563 -22.78 -1.52 30.38
N ALA A 564 -22.54 -2.04 29.19
CA ALA A 564 -22.13 -1.24 28.03
C ALA A 564 -23.29 -0.38 27.51
N ASP A 565 -23.00 0.76 26.91
CA ASP A 565 -24.01 1.64 26.32
C ASP A 565 -24.46 1.08 24.95
N GLU A 566 -23.52 0.52 24.21
CA GLU A 566 -23.73 -0.07 22.89
C GLU A 566 -22.97 -1.40 22.79
N VAL A 567 -23.55 -2.36 22.08
CA VAL A 567 -22.97 -3.71 21.93
C VAL A 567 -22.98 -4.13 20.48
N ILE A 568 -21.89 -4.75 20.02
CA ILE A 568 -21.79 -5.44 18.75
C ILE A 568 -21.40 -6.88 19.04
N GLU A 569 -22.26 -7.84 18.66
CA GLU A 569 -22.00 -9.24 18.86
C GLU A 569 -21.11 -9.81 17.77
N LEU A 570 -20.16 -10.65 18.16
CA LEU A 570 -19.24 -11.39 17.30
C LEU A 570 -19.52 -12.90 17.41
N PRO A 571 -19.42 -13.66 16.31
CA PRO A 571 -19.50 -15.11 16.36
C PRO A 571 -18.32 -15.70 17.12
N ASP A 572 -18.53 -16.80 17.81
CA ASP A 572 -17.47 -17.52 18.50
C ASP A 572 -16.47 -18.10 17.50
N VAL A 573 -15.18 -17.88 17.80
CA VAL A 573 -14.02 -18.41 17.09
C VAL A 573 -12.90 -18.68 18.09
N GLN A 574 -11.88 -19.46 17.68
CA GLN A 574 -10.68 -19.65 18.49
C GLN A 574 -9.98 -18.31 18.76
N GLU A 575 -9.43 -18.13 19.96
CA GLU A 575 -8.84 -16.87 20.42
C GLU A 575 -7.83 -16.28 19.41
N CYS A 576 -6.97 -17.11 18.82
CA CYS A 576 -5.99 -16.67 17.82
C CYS A 576 -6.62 -16.20 16.48
N LEU A 577 -7.89 -16.52 16.21
CA LEU A 577 -8.66 -16.14 15.04
C LEU A 577 -9.59 -14.94 15.29
N GLU A 578 -9.81 -14.55 16.56
CA GLU A 578 -10.63 -13.37 16.93
C GLU A 578 -10.24 -12.10 16.14
N PRO A 579 -8.95 -11.81 15.90
CA PRO A 579 -8.58 -10.63 15.14
C PRO A 579 -9.24 -10.52 13.77
N LEU A 580 -9.51 -11.65 13.10
CA LEU A 580 -10.12 -11.68 11.77
C LEU A 580 -11.59 -11.26 11.77
N VAL A 581 -12.31 -11.54 12.85
CA VAL A 581 -13.74 -11.20 12.97
C VAL A 581 -13.94 -9.86 13.70
N ALA A 582 -13.13 -9.57 14.73
CA ALA A 582 -13.29 -8.36 15.53
C ALA A 582 -12.88 -7.07 14.77
N THR A 583 -12.04 -7.17 13.78
CA THR A 583 -11.62 -6.01 12.95
C THR A 583 -12.78 -5.50 12.08
N ILE A 584 -13.67 -6.37 11.60
CA ILE A 584 -14.72 -6.02 10.64
C ILE A 584 -15.65 -4.91 11.15
N PRO A 585 -16.28 -5.00 12.33
CA PRO A 585 -17.14 -3.92 12.82
C PRO A 585 -16.38 -2.64 13.13
N LEU A 586 -15.08 -2.70 13.45
CA LEU A 586 -14.24 -1.51 13.64
C LEU A 586 -13.99 -0.77 12.32
N GLN A 587 -13.76 -1.51 11.24
CA GLN A 587 -13.65 -0.96 9.88
C GLN A 587 -14.97 -0.31 9.46
N LEU A 588 -16.11 -0.98 9.69
CA LEU A 588 -17.45 -0.44 9.42
C LEU A 588 -17.73 0.82 10.25
N LEU A 589 -17.39 0.83 11.53
CA LEU A 589 -17.57 1.99 12.41
C LEU A 589 -16.78 3.19 11.90
N ALA A 590 -15.51 3.00 11.58
CA ALA A 590 -14.66 4.05 11.02
C ALA A 590 -15.25 4.60 9.70
N TYR A 591 -15.67 3.70 8.80
CA TYR A 591 -16.28 4.03 7.52
C TYR A 591 -17.55 4.88 7.71
N HIS A 592 -18.51 4.41 8.52
CA HIS A 592 -19.77 5.10 8.70
C HIS A 592 -19.61 6.45 9.43
N VAL A 593 -18.75 6.54 10.44
CA VAL A 593 -18.43 7.82 11.09
C VAL A 593 -17.87 8.81 10.08
N ALA A 594 -16.95 8.39 9.21
CA ALA A 594 -16.37 9.26 8.20
C ALA A 594 -17.41 9.73 7.16
N VAL A 595 -18.28 8.83 6.71
CA VAL A 595 -19.40 9.16 5.79
C VAL A 595 -20.37 10.14 6.45
N CYS A 596 -20.79 9.91 7.70
CA CYS A 596 -21.66 10.83 8.44
C CYS A 596 -21.03 12.22 8.63
N LYS A 597 -19.70 12.30 8.72
CA LYS A 597 -18.96 13.58 8.79
C LYS A 597 -18.68 14.18 7.40
N GLY A 598 -19.21 13.62 6.32
CA GLY A 598 -19.01 14.10 4.94
C GLY A 598 -17.57 14.03 4.46
N LYS A 599 -16.78 13.05 4.95
CA LYS A 599 -15.37 12.89 4.57
C LYS A 599 -15.24 11.97 3.36
N ASN A 600 -14.19 12.18 2.58
CA ASN A 600 -13.83 11.27 1.49
C ASN A 600 -13.09 10.06 2.10
N VAL A 601 -13.75 8.91 2.13
CA VAL A 601 -13.23 7.70 2.76
C VAL A 601 -12.21 6.97 1.89
N ASP A 602 -12.32 7.08 0.56
CA ASP A 602 -11.40 6.42 -0.37
C ASP A 602 -10.08 7.19 -0.53
N GLN A 603 -10.14 8.52 -0.43
CA GLN A 603 -9.01 9.43 -0.61
C GLN A 603 -9.00 10.48 0.52
N PRO A 604 -8.66 10.08 1.75
CA PRO A 604 -8.60 11.01 2.88
C PRO A 604 -7.44 11.99 2.70
N ARG A 605 -7.61 13.24 3.17
CA ARG A 605 -6.58 14.28 3.06
C ARG A 605 -5.25 13.83 3.70
N ASN A 606 -4.13 14.26 3.14
CA ASN A 606 -2.78 14.06 3.67
C ASN A 606 -2.35 12.59 3.80
N LEU A 607 -3.02 11.66 3.12
CA LEU A 607 -2.65 10.25 3.11
C LEU A 607 -2.51 9.74 1.67
N ALA A 608 -1.53 8.90 1.44
CA ALA A 608 -1.35 8.15 0.21
C ALA A 608 -1.45 6.65 0.49
N LYS A 609 -1.91 5.86 -0.47
CA LYS A 609 -2.09 4.40 -0.31
C LYS A 609 -0.79 3.69 0.05
N SER A 610 0.34 4.16 -0.45
CA SER A 610 1.65 3.57 -0.18
C SER A 610 2.72 4.66 -0.20
N VAL A 611 3.66 4.61 0.74
CA VAL A 611 4.78 5.53 0.85
C VAL A 611 6.00 4.87 0.22
N THR A 612 6.40 5.35 -0.96
CA THR A 612 7.53 4.79 -1.75
C THR A 612 8.74 5.68 -1.79
N VAL A 613 8.69 6.79 -1.09
CA VAL A 613 9.78 7.75 -0.90
C VAL A 613 9.84 8.11 0.57
N GLU A 614 10.99 8.49 1.03
CA GLU A 614 11.24 8.98 2.38
C GLU A 614 11.08 10.49 2.45
#